data_c44a10b9085e2de41fd1ad1149cab219
#
_entry.id   c44a10b9085e2de41fd1ad1149cab219
#
_cell.length_a   1.000
_cell.length_b   1.000
_cell.length_c   1.000
_cell.angle_alpha   90.00
_cell.angle_beta   90.00
_cell.angle_gamma   90.00
#
_symmetry.space_group_name_H-M   'P 1'
#
loop_
_entity.id
_entity.type
_entity.pdbx_description
1 polymer ?
#
loop_
_entity_poly.entity_id
_entity_poly.type
_entity_poly.pdbx_seq_one_letter_code
_entity_poly.pdbx_strand_id
1 'polypeptide(L)'
;MKRMTAMLLALGLLSVALTGCQGGVTTPETEALARVTVGSDTYPPFVYMDENGDPTGIDVEIAHEAFRRMGYEAVFTTINWEQKDALLASGEIDCVWGCYSMSGREDRYQWAGPYMVSRQVVAVNADSGIEDFAGLAGKTIAVQSTGKPEELLLGKKLPDMPALGDVLSIEDRSVQYAALDCGYVDAIAAHETAILQYMKDFDAHFRILPEPLLVTGIGVAFSLEDRRGLAQQLDDTLAEMRADGTMKEIVGRYLENPDSYLEVDGLDG
;
A
#
# COMPACT_ATOMS: atom_id res chain seq x y z
N MET A 1 -35.43 95.40 -5.04
CA MET A 1 -36.39 95.93 -4.03
C MET A 1 -36.97 94.74 -3.26
N LYS A 2 -36.96 94.84 -1.98
CA LYS A 2 -37.60 93.99 -0.93
C LYS A 2 -36.91 92.71 -0.53
N ARG A 3 -36.29 92.83 0.60
CA ARG A 3 -35.84 91.90 1.63
C ARG A 3 -36.99 91.02 2.13
N MET A 4 -36.74 89.77 2.43
CA MET A 4 -37.46 89.18 3.55
C MET A 4 -36.56 88.04 4.11
N THR A 5 -36.28 88.26 5.35
CA THR A 5 -35.60 87.41 6.32
C THR A 5 -36.53 86.26 6.75
N ALA A 6 -36.10 85.07 6.85
CA ALA A 6 -36.75 83.99 7.58
C ALA A 6 -35.79 83.09 8.30
N MET A 7 -36.07 82.97 9.49
CA MET A 7 -35.56 82.44 10.73
C MET A 7 -35.23 80.97 10.70
N LEU A 8 -34.03 80.62 11.21
CA LEU A 8 -33.54 79.26 11.52
C LEU A 8 -34.27 78.66 12.72
N LEU A 9 -34.86 77.51 12.52
CA LEU A 9 -35.18 76.59 13.64
C LEU A 9 -34.25 75.34 13.58
N ALA A 10 -33.38 75.29 14.56
CA ALA A 10 -32.54 74.12 14.74
C ALA A 10 -33.33 73.01 15.47
N LEU A 11 -33.54 71.89 14.81
CA LEU A 11 -34.03 70.66 15.45
C LEU A 11 -32.84 69.68 15.57
N GLY A 12 -32.36 69.52 16.79
CA GLY A 12 -31.33 68.49 17.09
C GLY A 12 -31.93 67.10 17.03
N LEU A 13 -31.41 66.30 16.10
CA LEU A 13 -31.65 64.87 16.04
C LEU A 13 -30.48 64.18 16.75
N LEU A 14 -30.77 63.62 17.91
CA LEU A 14 -29.89 62.77 18.70
C LEU A 14 -29.83 61.37 18.04
N SER A 15 -28.78 61.11 17.26
CA SER A 15 -28.53 59.80 16.65
C SER A 15 -27.90 58.88 17.70
N VAL A 16 -28.69 57.96 18.24
CA VAL A 16 -28.20 56.85 19.05
C VAL A 16 -27.57 55.83 18.10
N ALA A 17 -26.23 55.77 18.08
CA ALA A 17 -25.50 54.71 17.40
C ALA A 17 -25.61 53.42 18.24
N LEU A 18 -26.47 52.49 17.79
CA LEU A 18 -26.45 51.10 18.24
C LEU A 18 -25.24 50.41 17.60
N THR A 19 -24.15 50.33 18.32
CA THR A 19 -23.04 49.39 18.01
C THR A 19 -23.52 47.99 18.29
N GLY A 20 -24.08 47.32 17.27
CA GLY A 20 -24.33 45.89 17.28
C GLY A 20 -22.95 45.17 17.23
N CYS A 21 -22.55 44.54 18.31
CA CYS A 21 -21.51 43.51 18.27
C CYS A 21 -22.03 42.33 17.44
N GLN A 22 -21.70 42.30 16.16
CA GLN A 22 -21.74 41.06 15.40
C GLN A 22 -20.61 40.19 15.89
N GLY A 23 -20.93 39.30 16.85
CA GLY A 23 -20.12 38.17 17.16
C GLY A 23 -20.08 37.26 15.92
N GLY A 24 -19.05 37.42 15.08
CA GLY A 24 -18.77 36.47 14.02
C GLY A 24 -18.55 35.10 14.69
N VAL A 25 -19.48 34.18 14.47
CA VAL A 25 -19.23 32.77 14.71
C VAL A 25 -18.19 32.37 13.66
N THR A 26 -16.92 32.43 14.03
CA THR A 26 -15.86 31.75 13.29
C THR A 26 -16.13 30.27 13.46
N THR A 27 -16.76 29.65 12.46
CA THR A 27 -16.66 28.20 12.27
C THR A 27 -15.17 27.87 12.31
N PRO A 28 -14.73 26.94 13.16
CA PRO A 28 -13.33 26.53 13.10
C PRO A 28 -13.10 25.97 11.68
N GLU A 29 -12.23 26.63 10.94
CA GLU A 29 -11.67 26.09 9.72
C GLU A 29 -11.02 24.77 10.14
N THR A 30 -11.56 23.65 9.70
CA THR A 30 -10.93 22.35 9.94
C THR A 30 -9.61 22.41 9.21
N GLU A 31 -8.53 22.54 9.95
CA GLU A 31 -7.18 22.58 9.41
C GLU A 31 -6.98 21.28 8.61
N ALA A 32 -6.68 21.40 7.32
CA ALA A 32 -6.49 20.22 6.47
C ALA A 32 -5.33 19.41 7.02
N LEU A 33 -5.51 18.09 7.15
CA LEU A 33 -4.46 17.21 7.64
C LEU A 33 -3.24 17.28 6.72
N ALA A 34 -2.06 17.17 7.32
CA ALA A 34 -0.83 17.01 6.55
C ALA A 34 -0.90 15.69 5.76
N ARG A 35 -0.43 15.71 4.52
CA ARG A 35 -0.54 14.58 3.59
C ARG A 35 0.72 13.72 3.65
N VAL A 36 0.52 12.41 3.55
CA VAL A 36 1.59 11.42 3.35
C VAL A 36 1.32 10.71 2.02
N THR A 37 2.25 10.86 1.08
CA THR A 37 2.15 10.26 -0.25
C THR A 37 2.68 8.83 -0.19
N VAL A 38 1.78 7.88 -0.43
CA VAL A 38 2.07 6.44 -0.44
C VAL A 38 2.26 5.97 -1.87
N GLY A 39 3.45 5.50 -2.21
CA GLY A 39 3.76 4.90 -3.51
C GLY A 39 3.46 3.40 -3.54
N SER A 40 2.66 2.96 -4.49
CA SER A 40 2.37 1.54 -4.74
C SER A 40 2.12 1.27 -6.21
N ASP A 41 2.28 0.01 -6.63
CA ASP A 41 1.73 -0.48 -7.90
C ASP A 41 0.34 -1.10 -7.68
N THR A 42 -0.31 -1.52 -8.76
CA THR A 42 -1.59 -2.23 -8.66
C THR A 42 -1.33 -3.68 -8.27
N TYR A 43 -1.82 -4.09 -7.11
CA TYR A 43 -1.61 -5.42 -6.54
C TYR A 43 -2.79 -5.91 -5.69
N PRO A 44 -3.88 -6.39 -6.31
CA PRO A 44 -5.00 -6.97 -5.56
C PRO A 44 -4.55 -8.20 -4.74
N PRO A 45 -5.09 -8.42 -3.53
CA PRO A 45 -6.10 -7.60 -2.82
C PRO A 45 -5.52 -6.46 -1.97
N PHE A 46 -4.23 -6.11 -2.12
CA PHE A 46 -3.55 -5.14 -1.26
C PHE A 46 -3.80 -3.69 -1.69
N VAL A 47 -3.53 -3.36 -2.95
CA VAL A 47 -3.74 -2.03 -3.54
C VAL A 47 -4.30 -2.18 -4.95
N TYR A 48 -5.48 -1.64 -5.21
CA TYR A 48 -6.11 -1.60 -6.53
C TYR A 48 -7.13 -0.46 -6.59
N MET A 49 -7.67 -0.19 -7.78
CA MET A 49 -8.73 0.81 -7.95
C MET A 49 -10.09 0.14 -7.93
N ASP A 50 -11.04 0.75 -7.23
CA ASP A 50 -12.44 0.32 -7.27
C ASP A 50 -13.14 0.73 -8.56
N GLU A 51 -14.44 0.46 -8.70
CA GLU A 51 -15.25 0.81 -9.86
C GLU A 51 -15.37 2.33 -10.11
N ASN A 52 -15.12 3.15 -9.08
CA ASN A 52 -15.14 4.62 -9.17
C ASN A 52 -13.76 5.20 -9.53
N GLY A 53 -12.72 4.37 -9.51
CA GLY A 53 -11.34 4.78 -9.70
C GLY A 53 -10.66 5.25 -8.42
N ASP A 54 -11.24 4.95 -7.25
CA ASP A 54 -10.64 5.26 -5.95
C ASP A 54 -9.74 4.11 -5.47
N PRO A 55 -8.59 4.40 -4.84
CA PRO A 55 -7.73 3.38 -4.27
C PRO A 55 -8.44 2.59 -3.17
N THR A 56 -8.32 1.26 -3.21
CA THR A 56 -8.89 0.33 -2.24
C THR A 56 -7.99 -0.88 -2.04
N GLY A 57 -8.30 -1.71 -1.05
CA GLY A 57 -7.56 -2.92 -0.72
C GLY A 57 -7.03 -2.92 0.71
N ILE A 58 -6.43 -4.04 1.10
CA ILE A 58 -5.94 -4.26 2.48
C ILE A 58 -5.00 -3.13 2.92
N ASP A 59 -3.98 -2.85 2.13
CA ASP A 59 -2.95 -1.88 2.46
C ASP A 59 -3.50 -0.45 2.45
N VAL A 60 -4.44 -0.16 1.55
CA VAL A 60 -5.10 1.14 1.47
C VAL A 60 -5.93 1.42 2.72
N GLU A 61 -6.75 0.46 3.15
CA GLU A 61 -7.58 0.63 4.34
C GLU A 61 -6.75 0.73 5.62
N ILE A 62 -5.69 -0.10 5.74
CA ILE A 62 -4.76 -0.02 6.87
C ILE A 62 -4.06 1.33 6.89
N ALA A 63 -3.56 1.81 5.75
CA ALA A 63 -2.87 3.09 5.65
C ALA A 63 -3.78 4.27 6.00
N HIS A 64 -5.01 4.29 5.47
CA HIS A 64 -5.97 5.35 5.79
C HIS A 64 -6.27 5.41 7.29
N GLU A 65 -6.52 4.27 7.93
CA GLU A 65 -6.80 4.24 9.36
C GLU A 65 -5.56 4.59 10.20
N ALA A 66 -4.38 4.05 9.86
CA ALA A 66 -3.16 4.33 10.58
C ALA A 66 -2.78 5.81 10.50
N PHE A 67 -2.72 6.37 9.29
CA PHE A 67 -2.37 7.78 9.13
C PHE A 67 -3.43 8.73 9.71
N ARG A 68 -4.71 8.37 9.66
CA ARG A 68 -5.77 9.11 10.34
C ARG A 68 -5.53 9.16 11.86
N ARG A 69 -5.14 8.06 12.50
CA ARG A 69 -4.76 8.03 13.93
C ARG A 69 -3.56 8.89 14.24
N MET A 70 -2.60 8.95 13.33
CA MET A 70 -1.41 9.79 13.44
C MET A 70 -1.68 11.28 13.12
N GLY A 71 -2.89 11.66 12.67
CA GLY A 71 -3.24 13.02 12.29
C GLY A 71 -2.79 13.42 10.88
N TYR A 72 -2.64 12.46 9.99
CA TYR A 72 -2.29 12.65 8.58
C TYR A 72 -3.39 12.14 7.65
N GLU A 73 -3.35 12.59 6.39
CA GLU A 73 -4.12 12.07 5.27
C GLU A 73 -3.20 11.20 4.40
N ALA A 74 -3.51 9.90 4.25
CA ALA A 74 -2.82 9.04 3.28
C ALA A 74 -3.30 9.34 1.86
N VAL A 75 -2.36 9.52 0.93
CA VAL A 75 -2.66 9.76 -0.49
C VAL A 75 -1.90 8.74 -1.32
N PHE A 76 -2.62 7.79 -1.91
CA PHE A 76 -2.01 6.79 -2.76
C PHE A 76 -1.69 7.34 -4.14
N THR A 77 -0.50 7.01 -4.63
CA THR A 77 -0.08 7.27 -6.01
C THR A 77 0.43 6.00 -6.65
N THR A 78 -0.06 5.71 -7.85
CA THR A 78 0.41 4.55 -8.62
C THR A 78 1.79 4.87 -9.19
N ILE A 79 2.75 4.00 -8.92
CA ILE A 79 4.13 4.13 -9.38
C ILE A 79 4.53 2.95 -10.28
N ASN A 80 5.54 3.16 -11.11
CA ASN A 80 6.29 2.03 -11.65
C ASN A 80 7.15 1.44 -10.53
N TRP A 81 6.95 0.15 -10.23
CA TRP A 81 7.60 -0.51 -9.10
C TRP A 81 9.13 -0.48 -9.17
N GLU A 82 9.71 -0.48 -10.36
CA GLU A 82 11.16 -0.36 -10.55
C GLU A 82 11.71 0.99 -10.07
N GLN A 83 10.87 2.03 -10.08
CA GLN A 83 11.26 3.40 -9.73
C GLN A 83 11.07 3.71 -8.24
N LYS A 84 10.51 2.80 -7.44
CA LYS A 84 10.18 3.03 -6.02
C LYS A 84 11.32 3.64 -5.21
N ASP A 85 12.55 3.13 -5.40
CA ASP A 85 13.73 3.60 -4.66
C ASP A 85 14.12 5.03 -5.04
N ALA A 86 14.03 5.35 -6.33
CA ALA A 86 14.33 6.69 -6.85
C ALA A 86 13.28 7.72 -6.39
N LEU A 87 11.99 7.34 -6.45
CA LEU A 87 10.88 8.19 -6.02
C LEU A 87 10.93 8.45 -4.50
N LEU A 88 11.27 7.42 -3.72
CA LEU A 88 11.46 7.54 -2.27
C LEU A 88 12.67 8.43 -1.94
N ALA A 89 13.79 8.27 -2.66
CA ALA A 89 14.99 9.09 -2.47
C ALA A 89 14.80 10.56 -2.88
N SER A 90 13.98 10.82 -3.91
CA SER A 90 13.66 12.19 -4.35
C SER A 90 12.63 12.89 -3.46
N GLY A 91 11.88 12.14 -2.63
CA GLY A 91 10.78 12.66 -1.83
C GLY A 91 9.49 12.90 -2.63
N GLU A 92 9.37 12.34 -3.85
CA GLU A 92 8.11 12.35 -4.60
C GLU A 92 7.05 11.46 -3.93
N ILE A 93 7.49 10.42 -3.23
CA ILE A 93 6.68 9.62 -2.32
C ILE A 93 7.32 9.64 -0.92
N ASP A 94 6.49 9.59 0.11
CA ASP A 94 6.95 9.56 1.50
C ASP A 94 7.28 8.14 1.96
N CYS A 95 6.54 7.15 1.47
CA CYS A 95 6.76 5.73 1.75
C CYS A 95 6.33 4.85 0.59
N VAL A 96 6.84 3.61 0.61
CA VAL A 96 6.41 2.51 -0.28
C VAL A 96 5.55 1.56 0.54
N TRP A 97 4.31 1.32 0.10
CA TRP A 97 3.37 0.41 0.74
C TRP A 97 2.58 -0.36 -0.31
N GLY A 98 2.85 -1.62 -0.46
CA GLY A 98 2.23 -2.51 -1.45
C GLY A 98 2.72 -3.94 -1.26
N CYS A 99 2.32 -4.59 -0.14
CA CYS A 99 2.73 -5.95 0.20
C CYS A 99 4.26 -6.14 0.10
N TYR A 100 5.04 -5.21 0.69
CA TYR A 100 6.47 -5.15 0.47
C TYR A 100 7.24 -6.02 1.47
N SER A 101 7.87 -7.11 0.97
CA SER A 101 8.66 -8.03 1.79
C SER A 101 9.87 -7.35 2.41
N MET A 102 10.03 -7.50 3.73
CA MET A 102 11.13 -6.91 4.51
C MET A 102 12.41 -7.72 4.41
N SER A 103 12.33 -9.07 4.46
CA SER A 103 13.49 -9.98 4.55
C SER A 103 14.59 -9.67 3.54
N GLY A 104 15.82 -9.48 4.04
CA GLY A 104 17.02 -9.17 3.26
C GLY A 104 17.05 -7.74 2.70
N ARG A 105 16.20 -6.85 3.27
CA ARG A 105 16.16 -5.43 2.94
C ARG A 105 16.15 -4.53 4.19
N GLU A 106 16.45 -5.13 5.34
CA GLU A 106 16.35 -4.51 6.66
C GLU A 106 17.20 -3.23 6.73
N ASP A 107 18.39 -3.26 6.14
CA ASP A 107 19.33 -2.14 6.13
C ASP A 107 19.06 -1.08 5.03
N ARG A 108 18.07 -1.32 4.16
CA ARG A 108 17.83 -0.45 2.98
C ARG A 108 16.84 0.66 3.25
N TYR A 109 16.01 0.51 4.28
CA TYR A 109 14.91 1.43 4.59
C TYR A 109 14.75 1.59 6.10
N GLN A 110 14.07 2.66 6.50
CA GLN A 110 13.41 2.67 7.79
C GLN A 110 12.07 1.96 7.62
N TRP A 111 11.84 0.92 8.40
CA TRP A 111 10.64 0.11 8.27
C TRP A 111 9.62 0.41 9.37
N ALA A 112 8.33 0.40 9.01
CA ALA A 112 7.23 0.19 9.93
C ALA A 112 6.63 -1.20 9.68
N GLY A 113 6.49 -2.00 10.71
CA GLY A 113 6.05 -3.39 10.64
C GLY A 113 7.09 -4.40 11.13
N PRO A 114 6.90 -5.71 10.88
CA PRO A 114 5.90 -6.25 9.95
C PRO A 114 4.46 -6.05 10.41
N TYR A 115 3.58 -5.70 9.47
CA TYR A 115 2.15 -5.56 9.78
C TYR A 115 1.36 -6.82 9.44
N MET A 116 1.83 -7.64 8.50
CA MET A 116 1.27 -8.94 8.12
C MET A 116 2.38 -9.93 7.74
N VAL A 117 2.04 -11.22 7.80
CA VAL A 117 2.83 -12.33 7.23
C VAL A 117 2.40 -12.56 5.80
N SER A 118 3.34 -12.86 4.92
CA SER A 118 3.05 -13.29 3.56
C SER A 118 3.98 -14.42 3.10
N ARG A 119 3.46 -15.27 2.22
CA ARG A 119 4.19 -16.35 1.58
C ARG A 119 4.48 -15.99 0.13
N GLN A 120 5.74 -16.02 -0.25
CA GLN A 120 6.13 -16.02 -1.67
C GLN A 120 6.07 -17.46 -2.16
N VAL A 121 5.28 -17.70 -3.19
CA VAL A 121 5.03 -19.05 -3.70
C VAL A 121 5.22 -19.10 -5.22
N VAL A 122 5.31 -20.33 -5.75
CA VAL A 122 5.29 -20.59 -7.19
C VAL A 122 3.92 -21.12 -7.57
N ALA A 123 3.34 -20.59 -8.64
CA ALA A 123 2.16 -21.12 -9.27
C ALA A 123 2.47 -21.58 -10.69
N VAL A 124 1.80 -22.64 -11.10
CA VAL A 124 1.87 -23.27 -12.42
C VAL A 124 0.47 -23.48 -12.96
N ASN A 125 0.31 -23.70 -14.27
CA ASN A 125 -0.97 -24.16 -14.79
C ASN A 125 -1.31 -25.53 -14.16
N ALA A 126 -2.53 -25.72 -13.69
CA ALA A 126 -2.94 -26.92 -12.95
C ALA A 126 -2.76 -28.21 -13.76
N ASP A 127 -2.85 -28.11 -15.09
CA ASP A 127 -2.69 -29.24 -16.02
C ASP A 127 -1.25 -29.46 -16.49
N SER A 128 -0.29 -28.67 -15.99
CA SER A 128 1.13 -28.74 -16.40
C SER A 128 1.84 -30.04 -16.00
N GLY A 129 1.31 -30.77 -15.03
CA GLY A 129 1.97 -31.93 -14.42
C GLY A 129 3.14 -31.57 -13.50
N ILE A 130 3.37 -30.27 -13.22
CA ILE A 130 4.38 -29.81 -12.25
C ILE A 130 3.74 -29.81 -10.86
N GLU A 131 4.29 -30.57 -9.91
CA GLU A 131 3.71 -30.76 -8.59
C GLU A 131 4.57 -30.20 -7.46
N ASP A 132 5.86 -30.00 -7.71
CA ASP A 132 6.87 -29.52 -6.76
C ASP A 132 7.98 -28.72 -7.47
N PHE A 133 8.96 -28.24 -6.72
CA PHE A 133 10.12 -27.52 -7.29
C PHE A 133 10.96 -28.38 -8.23
N ALA A 134 11.05 -29.70 -8.02
CA ALA A 134 11.82 -30.55 -8.91
C ALA A 134 11.29 -30.54 -10.34
N GLY A 135 9.95 -30.42 -10.50
CA GLY A 135 9.28 -30.29 -11.79
C GLY A 135 9.58 -28.98 -12.54
N LEU A 136 10.20 -27.99 -11.89
CA LEU A 136 10.61 -26.73 -12.51
C LEU A 136 11.96 -26.83 -13.25
N ALA A 137 12.65 -27.98 -13.23
CA ALA A 137 13.91 -28.16 -13.93
C ALA A 137 13.79 -27.83 -15.42
N GLY A 138 14.60 -26.88 -15.92
CA GLY A 138 14.57 -26.44 -17.32
C GLY A 138 13.35 -25.60 -17.72
N LYS A 139 12.48 -25.23 -16.77
CA LYS A 139 11.27 -24.45 -16.98
C LYS A 139 11.51 -22.94 -16.94
N THR A 140 10.62 -22.19 -17.58
CA THR A 140 10.64 -20.72 -17.57
C THR A 140 9.68 -20.22 -16.49
N ILE A 141 10.19 -19.38 -15.58
CA ILE A 141 9.39 -18.75 -14.53
C ILE A 141 9.36 -17.23 -14.72
N ALA A 142 8.17 -16.62 -14.64
CA ALA A 142 8.06 -15.16 -14.65
C ALA A 142 7.93 -14.62 -13.23
N VAL A 143 8.58 -13.48 -12.98
CA VAL A 143 8.59 -12.76 -11.72
C VAL A 143 8.41 -11.27 -11.98
N GLN A 144 7.93 -10.54 -10.98
CA GLN A 144 7.94 -9.08 -11.06
C GLN A 144 9.37 -8.57 -10.93
N SER A 145 9.75 -7.65 -11.82
CA SER A 145 11.02 -6.95 -11.77
C SER A 145 11.20 -6.22 -10.43
N THR A 146 12.39 -6.27 -9.85
CA THR A 146 12.76 -5.75 -8.53
C THR A 146 11.91 -6.29 -7.36
N GLY A 147 11.12 -7.34 -7.63
CA GLY A 147 10.34 -8.07 -6.63
C GLY A 147 11.20 -9.03 -5.79
N LYS A 148 10.62 -9.60 -4.73
CA LYS A 148 11.34 -10.55 -3.87
C LYS A 148 11.62 -11.88 -4.59
N PRO A 149 10.69 -12.47 -5.36
CA PRO A 149 10.97 -13.69 -6.11
C PRO A 149 12.14 -13.53 -7.10
N GLU A 150 12.22 -12.39 -7.81
CA GLU A 150 13.34 -12.11 -8.71
C GLU A 150 14.68 -12.15 -7.97
N GLU A 151 14.77 -11.46 -6.84
CA GLU A 151 15.97 -11.43 -6.00
C GLU A 151 16.41 -12.83 -5.55
N LEU A 152 15.45 -13.69 -5.15
CA LEU A 152 15.71 -15.04 -4.70
C LEU A 152 16.19 -15.95 -5.83
N LEU A 153 15.50 -15.92 -6.98
CA LEU A 153 15.76 -16.82 -8.10
C LEU A 153 17.02 -16.43 -8.86
N LEU A 154 17.18 -15.16 -9.23
CA LEU A 154 18.39 -14.66 -9.92
C LEU A 154 19.61 -14.68 -8.99
N GLY A 155 19.40 -14.39 -7.70
CA GLY A 155 20.45 -14.46 -6.69
C GLY A 155 20.88 -15.88 -6.32
N LYS A 156 20.18 -16.92 -6.81
CA LYS A 156 20.39 -18.34 -6.48
C LYS A 156 20.41 -18.57 -4.98
N LYS A 157 19.51 -17.92 -4.26
CA LYS A 157 19.43 -17.95 -2.81
C LYS A 157 18.57 -19.11 -2.27
N LEU A 158 18.10 -19.99 -3.17
CA LEU A 158 17.21 -21.11 -2.86
C LEU A 158 17.94 -22.43 -3.15
N PRO A 159 18.46 -23.12 -2.11
CA PRO A 159 19.29 -24.30 -2.30
C PRO A 159 18.57 -25.49 -2.96
N ASP A 160 17.25 -25.61 -2.73
CA ASP A 160 16.42 -26.70 -3.24
C ASP A 160 15.79 -26.40 -4.62
N MET A 161 16.03 -25.21 -5.17
CA MET A 161 15.54 -24.83 -6.49
C MET A 161 16.37 -25.49 -7.58
N PRO A 162 15.78 -26.25 -8.51
CA PRO A 162 16.51 -26.83 -9.61
C PRO A 162 17.03 -25.77 -10.58
N ALA A 163 17.87 -26.17 -11.50
CA ALA A 163 18.30 -25.29 -12.58
C ALA A 163 17.11 -24.97 -13.49
N LEU A 164 16.66 -23.72 -13.44
CA LEU A 164 15.60 -23.19 -14.30
C LEU A 164 16.12 -22.99 -15.72
N GLY A 165 15.22 -23.05 -16.71
CA GLY A 165 15.53 -22.71 -18.10
C GLY A 165 15.73 -21.21 -18.26
N ASP A 166 14.80 -20.43 -17.71
CA ASP A 166 14.88 -18.95 -17.72
C ASP A 166 14.08 -18.35 -16.54
N VAL A 167 14.44 -17.11 -16.15
CA VAL A 167 13.70 -16.27 -15.20
C VAL A 167 13.38 -14.96 -15.90
N LEU A 168 12.11 -14.77 -16.27
CA LEU A 168 11.65 -13.57 -16.97
C LEU A 168 11.21 -12.50 -15.97
N SER A 169 11.91 -11.38 -15.94
CA SER A 169 11.52 -10.22 -15.17
C SER A 169 10.49 -9.39 -15.94
N ILE A 170 9.33 -9.18 -15.37
CA ILE A 170 8.20 -8.46 -15.94
C ILE A 170 7.85 -7.28 -15.04
N GLU A 171 7.73 -6.09 -15.61
CA GLU A 171 7.39 -4.88 -14.86
C GLU A 171 5.94 -4.91 -14.34
N ASP A 172 5.00 -5.25 -15.22
CA ASP A 172 3.56 -5.27 -14.92
C ASP A 172 3.11 -6.65 -14.44
N ARG A 173 2.59 -6.70 -13.21
CA ARG A 173 2.10 -7.95 -12.60
C ARG A 173 0.95 -8.59 -13.37
N SER A 174 0.09 -7.79 -14.01
CA SER A 174 -1.02 -8.32 -14.79
C SER A 174 -0.51 -9.11 -16.00
N VAL A 175 0.58 -8.65 -16.61
CA VAL A 175 1.27 -9.35 -17.71
C VAL A 175 1.93 -10.64 -17.19
N GLN A 176 2.48 -10.63 -16.00
CA GLN A 176 3.06 -11.83 -15.37
C GLN A 176 2.01 -12.95 -15.24
N TYR A 177 0.83 -12.65 -14.68
CA TYR A 177 -0.24 -13.63 -14.51
C TYR A 177 -0.81 -14.11 -15.86
N ALA A 178 -1.05 -13.19 -16.79
CA ALA A 178 -1.52 -13.51 -18.12
C ALA A 178 -0.52 -14.38 -18.90
N ALA A 179 0.78 -14.22 -18.68
CA ALA A 179 1.81 -15.05 -19.30
C ALA A 179 1.72 -16.52 -18.86
N LEU A 180 1.36 -16.80 -17.60
CA LEU A 180 1.09 -18.15 -17.15
C LEU A 180 -0.21 -18.69 -17.72
N ASP A 181 -1.26 -17.88 -17.69
CA ASP A 181 -2.61 -18.27 -18.13
C ASP A 181 -2.63 -18.68 -19.61
N CYS A 182 -1.91 -17.92 -20.46
CA CYS A 182 -1.77 -18.25 -21.89
C CYS A 182 -0.66 -19.28 -22.22
N GLY A 183 0.06 -19.78 -21.21
CA GLY A 183 1.14 -20.74 -21.40
C GLY A 183 2.42 -20.19 -22.02
N TYR A 184 2.64 -18.86 -21.96
CA TYR A 184 3.88 -18.23 -22.41
C TYR A 184 5.05 -18.55 -21.49
N VAL A 185 4.78 -18.72 -20.19
CA VAL A 185 5.72 -19.24 -19.20
C VAL A 185 5.16 -20.50 -18.54
N ASP A 186 6.04 -21.33 -17.96
CA ASP A 186 5.65 -22.56 -17.26
C ASP A 186 5.17 -22.26 -15.81
N ALA A 187 5.67 -21.20 -15.22
CA ALA A 187 5.41 -20.83 -13.82
C ALA A 187 5.48 -19.32 -13.60
N ILE A 188 4.88 -18.87 -12.51
CA ILE A 188 5.05 -17.53 -11.95
C ILE A 188 5.43 -17.63 -10.47
N ALA A 189 6.08 -16.59 -9.93
CA ALA A 189 6.29 -16.47 -8.51
C ALA A 189 5.84 -15.11 -7.99
N ALA A 190 5.01 -15.12 -6.93
CA ALA A 190 4.42 -13.94 -6.33
C ALA A 190 3.92 -14.24 -4.90
N HIS A 191 3.33 -13.26 -4.25
CA HIS A 191 2.61 -13.47 -2.99
C HIS A 191 1.38 -14.37 -3.20
N GLU A 192 1.23 -15.38 -2.34
CA GLU A 192 0.15 -16.38 -2.40
C GLU A 192 -1.23 -15.74 -2.47
N THR A 193 -1.50 -14.75 -1.60
CA THR A 193 -2.77 -14.02 -1.54
C THR A 193 -3.12 -13.33 -2.86
N ALA A 194 -2.13 -12.78 -3.57
CA ALA A 194 -2.36 -12.13 -4.85
C ALA A 194 -2.60 -13.13 -5.99
N ILE A 195 -1.92 -14.28 -5.97
CA ILE A 195 -2.20 -15.37 -6.92
C ILE A 195 -3.63 -15.91 -6.71
N LEU A 196 -4.02 -16.16 -5.45
CA LEU A 196 -5.37 -16.61 -5.13
C LEU A 196 -6.44 -15.60 -5.54
N GLN A 197 -6.18 -14.32 -5.35
CA GLN A 197 -7.08 -13.25 -5.81
C GLN A 197 -7.23 -13.26 -7.33
N TYR A 198 -6.11 -13.35 -8.07
CA TYR A 198 -6.15 -13.44 -9.53
C TYR A 198 -6.93 -14.68 -10.01
N MET A 199 -6.69 -15.85 -9.40
CA MET A 199 -7.43 -17.08 -9.73
C MET A 199 -8.94 -16.90 -9.54
N LYS A 200 -9.35 -16.20 -8.48
CA LYS A 200 -10.76 -15.91 -8.19
C LYS A 200 -11.37 -14.92 -9.19
N ASP A 201 -10.66 -13.85 -9.52
CA ASP A 201 -11.17 -12.75 -10.33
C ASP A 201 -11.28 -13.12 -11.82
N PHE A 202 -10.38 -13.99 -12.31
CA PHE A 202 -10.26 -14.35 -13.72
C PHE A 202 -10.61 -15.83 -14.01
N ASP A 203 -11.08 -16.59 -13.00
CA ASP A 203 -11.32 -18.03 -13.10
C ASP A 203 -10.09 -18.80 -13.63
N ALA A 204 -8.89 -18.35 -13.24
CA ALA A 204 -7.63 -18.89 -13.72
C ALA A 204 -7.33 -20.25 -13.09
N HIS A 205 -6.97 -21.23 -13.92
CA HIS A 205 -6.77 -22.62 -13.50
C HIS A 205 -5.31 -22.87 -13.12
N PHE A 206 -4.86 -22.27 -12.00
CA PHE A 206 -3.51 -22.45 -11.49
C PHE A 206 -3.46 -23.45 -10.33
N ARG A 207 -2.28 -24.00 -10.11
CA ARG A 207 -1.87 -24.76 -8.92
C ARG A 207 -0.73 -24.02 -8.25
N ILE A 208 -0.90 -23.71 -6.97
CA ILE A 208 0.20 -23.23 -6.12
C ILE A 208 0.98 -24.44 -5.66
N LEU A 209 2.31 -24.41 -5.83
CA LEU A 209 3.19 -25.47 -5.35
C LEU A 209 3.24 -25.45 -3.82
N PRO A 210 3.36 -26.63 -3.15
CA PRO A 210 3.21 -26.73 -1.70
C PRO A 210 4.34 -26.02 -0.93
N GLU A 211 5.54 -25.97 -1.50
CA GLU A 211 6.72 -25.38 -0.88
C GLU A 211 6.77 -23.88 -1.18
N PRO A 212 6.84 -23.00 -0.16
CA PRO A 212 7.03 -21.59 -0.39
C PRO A 212 8.49 -21.28 -0.74
N LEU A 213 8.72 -20.27 -1.59
CA LEU A 213 10.05 -19.70 -1.79
C LEU A 213 10.54 -18.99 -0.53
N LEU A 214 9.64 -18.36 0.19
CA LEU A 214 9.93 -17.57 1.39
C LEU A 214 8.63 -17.32 2.16
N VAL A 215 8.72 -17.37 3.49
CA VAL A 215 7.72 -16.77 4.39
C VAL A 215 8.36 -15.52 4.98
N THR A 216 7.70 -14.39 4.89
CA THR A 216 8.28 -13.08 5.21
C THR A 216 7.25 -12.17 5.89
N GLY A 217 7.75 -11.30 6.75
CA GLY A 217 7.00 -10.12 7.16
C GLY A 217 6.90 -9.13 6.00
N ILE A 218 5.76 -8.48 5.87
CA ILE A 218 5.57 -7.34 4.96
C ILE A 218 5.44 -6.06 5.77
N GLY A 219 6.07 -5.00 5.28
CA GLY A 219 6.18 -3.73 5.99
C GLY A 219 6.05 -2.53 5.06
N VAL A 220 6.12 -1.36 5.66
CA VAL A 220 6.11 -0.06 4.98
C VAL A 220 7.50 0.51 5.01
N ALA A 221 8.04 0.84 3.83
CA ALA A 221 9.40 1.30 3.67
C ALA A 221 9.47 2.83 3.54
N PHE A 222 10.29 3.46 4.38
CA PHE A 222 10.61 4.89 4.34
C PHE A 222 12.09 5.09 3.99
N SER A 223 12.43 6.25 3.45
CA SER A 223 13.83 6.61 3.19
C SER A 223 14.67 6.58 4.47
N LEU A 224 15.90 6.08 4.39
CA LEU A 224 16.87 6.18 5.51
C LEU A 224 17.16 7.65 5.88
N GLU A 225 16.93 8.58 4.97
CA GLU A 225 17.12 10.01 5.17
C GLU A 225 15.91 10.72 5.78
N ASP A 226 14.77 10.04 5.94
CA ASP A 226 13.59 10.62 6.59
C ASP A 226 13.87 10.89 8.07
N ARG A 227 13.72 12.16 8.47
CA ARG A 227 13.97 12.63 9.84
C ARG A 227 12.68 12.99 10.59
N ARG A 228 11.52 12.77 9.98
CA ARG A 228 10.21 13.10 10.59
C ARG A 228 9.78 12.09 11.65
N GLY A 229 10.41 10.92 11.67
CA GLY A 229 10.07 9.83 12.58
C GLY A 229 8.77 9.11 12.20
N LEU A 230 8.31 9.24 10.95
CA LEU A 230 7.05 8.64 10.48
C LEU A 230 7.07 7.12 10.55
N ALA A 231 8.22 6.50 10.23
CA ALA A 231 8.35 5.04 10.30
C ALA A 231 8.05 4.51 11.71
N GLN A 232 8.65 5.09 12.74
CA GLN A 232 8.42 4.66 14.13
C GLN A 232 6.99 4.96 14.59
N GLN A 233 6.45 6.14 14.27
CA GLN A 233 5.07 6.48 14.62
C GLN A 233 4.06 5.53 13.96
N LEU A 234 4.31 5.17 12.69
CA LEU A 234 3.47 4.21 11.99
C LEU A 234 3.59 2.81 12.59
N ASP A 235 4.80 2.37 12.93
CA ASP A 235 5.03 1.08 13.57
C ASP A 235 4.27 0.95 14.90
N ASP A 236 4.36 1.96 15.77
CA ASP A 236 3.62 2.04 17.02
C ASP A 236 2.09 2.00 16.76
N THR A 237 1.62 2.74 15.76
CA THR A 237 0.18 2.79 15.40
C THR A 237 -0.31 1.44 14.84
N LEU A 238 0.48 0.76 14.02
CA LEU A 238 0.15 -0.59 13.52
C LEU A 238 0.07 -1.61 14.66
N ALA A 239 0.95 -1.50 15.66
CA ALA A 239 0.89 -2.32 16.86
C ALA A 239 -0.39 -2.06 17.68
N GLU A 240 -0.79 -0.80 17.84
CA GLU A 240 -2.07 -0.45 18.47
C GLU A 240 -3.26 -1.01 17.70
N MET A 241 -3.27 -0.91 16.35
CA MET A 241 -4.35 -1.45 15.50
C MET A 241 -4.44 -2.97 15.56
N ARG A 242 -3.31 -3.68 15.77
CA ARG A 242 -3.34 -5.11 16.05
C ARG A 242 -3.97 -5.39 17.42
N ALA A 243 -3.56 -4.66 18.45
CA ALA A 243 -4.00 -4.87 19.83
C ALA A 243 -5.50 -4.59 20.02
N ASP A 244 -6.06 -3.61 19.34
CA ASP A 244 -7.48 -3.23 19.44
C ASP A 244 -8.40 -4.00 18.46
N GLY A 245 -7.83 -4.84 17.59
CA GLY A 245 -8.57 -5.67 16.63
C GLY A 245 -8.90 -5.02 15.29
N THR A 246 -8.55 -3.75 15.09
CA THR A 246 -8.80 -3.03 13.81
C THR A 246 -8.13 -3.72 12.64
N MET A 247 -6.87 -4.18 12.81
CA MET A 247 -6.17 -4.93 11.74
C MET A 247 -6.94 -6.18 11.34
N LYS A 248 -7.44 -6.94 12.31
CA LYS A 248 -8.22 -8.16 12.06
C LYS A 248 -9.51 -7.86 11.31
N GLU A 249 -10.19 -6.77 11.67
CA GLU A 249 -11.41 -6.36 10.98
C GLU A 249 -11.13 -5.99 9.52
N ILE A 250 -10.09 -5.19 9.26
CA ILE A 250 -9.73 -4.78 7.90
C ILE A 250 -9.32 -6.00 7.06
N VAL A 251 -8.36 -6.81 7.52
CA VAL A 251 -7.85 -7.97 6.79
C VAL A 251 -8.97 -8.99 6.53
N GLY A 252 -9.88 -9.18 7.50
CA GLY A 252 -11.01 -10.10 7.40
C GLY A 252 -12.08 -9.73 6.35
N ARG A 253 -12.07 -8.50 5.80
CA ARG A 253 -12.93 -8.12 4.67
C ARG A 253 -12.45 -8.73 3.36
N TYR A 254 -11.18 -9.06 3.27
CA TYR A 254 -10.49 -9.50 2.05
C TYR A 254 -10.06 -10.96 2.11
N LEU A 255 -9.59 -11.42 3.26
CA LEU A 255 -8.98 -12.73 3.45
C LEU A 255 -9.74 -13.56 4.49
N GLU A 256 -9.90 -14.85 4.17
CA GLU A 256 -10.37 -15.82 5.15
C GLU A 256 -9.28 -16.08 6.21
N ASN A 257 -9.69 -16.32 7.46
CA ASN A 257 -8.78 -16.57 8.60
C ASN A 257 -7.72 -15.47 8.79
N PRO A 258 -8.14 -14.20 9.03
CA PRO A 258 -7.24 -13.06 9.13
C PRO A 258 -6.15 -13.24 10.20
N ASP A 259 -6.42 -13.99 11.27
CA ASP A 259 -5.44 -14.24 12.34
C ASP A 259 -4.15 -14.86 11.82
N SER A 260 -4.23 -15.79 10.84
CA SER A 260 -3.04 -16.44 10.26
C SER A 260 -2.10 -15.49 9.52
N TYR A 261 -2.61 -14.34 9.09
CA TYR A 261 -1.82 -13.30 8.42
C TYR A 261 -1.28 -12.24 9.40
N LEU A 262 -1.78 -12.24 10.64
CA LEU A 262 -1.42 -11.26 11.68
C LEU A 262 -0.46 -11.82 12.74
N GLU A 263 -0.08 -13.10 12.64
CA GLU A 263 0.92 -13.74 13.49
C GLU A 263 2.34 -13.33 13.05
N VAL A 264 2.71 -12.07 13.34
CA VAL A 264 3.98 -11.49 12.91
C VAL A 264 5.12 -11.67 13.92
N ASP A 265 4.83 -12.15 15.14
CA ASP A 265 5.82 -12.31 16.20
C ASP A 265 6.84 -13.38 15.84
N GLY A 266 8.14 -13.03 15.92
CA GLY A 266 9.25 -13.93 15.60
C GLY A 266 9.58 -14.06 14.11
N LEU A 267 8.95 -13.26 13.25
CA LEU A 267 9.44 -13.06 11.90
C LEU A 267 10.55 -12.01 11.95
N ASP A 268 11.74 -12.44 11.60
CA ASP A 268 12.80 -11.50 11.29
C ASP A 268 12.34 -10.69 10.08
N GLY A 269 12.36 -9.34 10.24
CA GLY A 269 11.99 -8.41 9.18
C GLY A 269 12.85 -8.61 7.95
#